data_0b75e26bd17c7ee911a281b830097c49
#
_entry.id   0b75e26bd17c7ee911a281b830097c49
#
_cell.length_a   1.000
_cell.length_b   1.000
_cell.length_c   1.000
_cell.angle_alpha   90.00
_cell.angle_beta   90.00
_cell.angle_gamma   90.00
#
_symmetry.space_group_name_H-M   'P 1'
#
loop_
_entity.id
_entity.type
_entity.pdbx_description
1 polymer ?
#
loop_
_entity_poly.entity_id
_entity_poly.type
_entity_poly.pdbx_seq_one_letter_code
_entity_poly.pdbx_strand_id
1 'polypeptide(L)'
;MASAAIIFALMSKIFILFFREYNASTISVLLPYYPIYSGIRLAKSLAQKPLPFTYVADDATLTNDKKKILVLIVGETQRSKNYSLNGYAKNDTNKFTKQKDIVSFTNFYSCGTATETSVPCLFSDLKRENFSNREAKARENLVDIINKLGIKTYFFGNNSGGCKGVCDNLDQNHTSEHRAAGFDEVIFDEAKKVIKDANSTTFIVLHLQGSHGPIYYKGYPSKFKEFTPTCDTAELNKCTPDEIANTYDNTILYEDYLQSELINALEARKDKFEVAMFFFSDHGESLGENGIYLHGLPYSIAPDEQKHIPAIIFSSDSELLKRLKARKDESLSHDFIFSSVLGYFGVKTKAYEPEFDIFRE
;
A
#
# COMPACT_ATOMS: atom_id res chain seq x y z
N MET A 1 -30.07 42.40 15.37
CA MET A 1 -29.31 41.79 14.22
C MET A 1 -27.80 41.76 14.45
N ALA A 2 -27.15 42.82 14.95
CA ALA A 2 -25.70 42.81 15.19
C ALA A 2 -25.26 41.77 16.25
N SER A 3 -26.03 41.59 17.33
CA SER A 3 -25.72 40.59 18.38
C SER A 3 -25.77 39.12 17.87
N ALA A 4 -26.71 38.82 16.99
CA ALA A 4 -26.82 37.48 16.40
C ALA A 4 -25.66 37.14 15.44
N ALA A 5 -25.18 38.16 14.69
CA ALA A 5 -24.03 38.00 13.82
C ALA A 5 -22.72 37.81 14.61
N ILE A 6 -22.57 38.50 15.75
CA ILE A 6 -21.41 38.35 16.65
C ILE A 6 -21.42 36.96 17.30
N ILE A 7 -22.57 36.48 17.77
CA ILE A 7 -22.72 35.16 18.37
C ILE A 7 -22.40 34.08 17.32
N PHE A 8 -22.92 34.20 16.09
CA PHE A 8 -22.63 33.28 15.00
C PHE A 8 -21.15 33.28 14.64
N ALA A 9 -20.51 34.44 14.58
CA ALA A 9 -19.06 34.54 14.32
C ALA A 9 -18.21 33.96 15.46
N LEU A 10 -18.62 34.12 16.73
CA LEU A 10 -17.97 33.51 17.89
C LEU A 10 -18.17 32.00 17.92
N MET A 11 -19.38 31.53 17.69
CA MET A 11 -19.68 30.08 17.57
C MET A 11 -18.91 29.43 16.41
N SER A 12 -18.83 30.10 15.26
CA SER A 12 -18.02 29.66 14.13
C SER A 12 -16.52 29.62 14.45
N LYS A 13 -16.01 30.60 15.19
CA LYS A 13 -14.60 30.59 15.65
C LYS A 13 -14.33 29.48 16.68
N ILE A 14 -15.21 29.28 17.65
CA ILE A 14 -15.09 28.22 18.65
C ILE A 14 -15.19 26.85 17.95
N PHE A 15 -16.13 26.70 17.02
CA PHE A 15 -16.28 25.50 16.19
C PHE A 15 -15.02 25.26 15.35
N ILE A 16 -14.48 26.28 14.68
CA ILE A 16 -13.24 26.19 13.90
C ILE A 16 -12.03 25.88 14.80
N LEU A 17 -11.93 26.44 16.01
CA LEU A 17 -10.84 26.16 16.94
C LEU A 17 -10.93 24.74 17.51
N PHE A 18 -12.14 24.31 17.92
CA PHE A 18 -12.38 22.96 18.42
C PHE A 18 -12.10 21.91 17.37
N PHE A 19 -12.44 22.17 16.11
CA PHE A 19 -12.15 21.28 14.98
C PHE A 19 -10.75 21.45 14.38
N ARG A 20 -10.05 22.55 14.62
CA ARG A 20 -8.67 22.77 14.16
C ARG A 20 -7.65 21.91 14.90
N GLU A 21 -7.86 21.65 16.19
CA GLU A 21 -7.02 20.71 16.94
C GLU A 21 -7.33 19.24 16.61
N TYR A 22 -8.56 18.94 16.23
CA TYR A 22 -8.98 17.55 15.97
C TYR A 22 -9.22 17.20 14.50
N ASN A 23 -9.54 18.15 13.59
CA ASN A 23 -10.00 17.72 12.26
C ASN A 23 -10.16 18.80 11.17
N ALA A 24 -9.09 19.40 10.68
CA ALA A 24 -9.16 20.16 9.41
C ALA A 24 -9.69 19.31 8.25
N SER A 25 -9.41 18.00 8.25
CA SER A 25 -9.87 17.04 7.27
C SER A 25 -11.32 16.57 7.46
N THR A 26 -11.84 16.51 8.70
CA THR A 26 -13.25 16.15 8.94
C THR A 26 -14.20 17.28 8.51
N ILE A 27 -13.82 18.55 8.69
CA ILE A 27 -14.60 19.69 8.18
C ILE A 27 -14.67 19.64 6.64
N SER A 28 -13.63 19.12 5.99
CA SER A 28 -13.56 19.06 4.54
C SER A 28 -14.61 18.14 3.90
N VAL A 29 -15.20 17.20 4.64
CA VAL A 29 -16.22 16.30 4.11
C VAL A 29 -17.65 16.77 4.42
N LEU A 30 -17.82 17.87 5.18
CA LEU A 30 -19.13 18.42 5.55
C LEU A 30 -19.61 19.49 4.55
N LEU A 31 -20.76 19.25 3.92
CA LEU A 31 -21.46 20.26 3.13
C LEU A 31 -22.09 21.31 4.06
N PRO A 32 -22.04 22.61 3.73
CA PRO A 32 -21.56 23.26 2.49
C PRO A 32 -20.06 23.69 2.53
N TYR A 33 -19.29 23.31 3.53
CA TYR A 33 -17.93 23.78 3.75
C TYR A 33 -16.90 23.16 2.79
N TYR A 34 -17.20 21.94 2.26
CA TYR A 34 -16.29 21.22 1.37
C TYR A 34 -15.82 22.02 0.15
N PRO A 35 -16.69 22.66 -0.65
CA PRO A 35 -16.26 23.44 -1.82
C PRO A 35 -15.37 24.62 -1.43
N ILE A 36 -15.71 25.32 -0.33
CA ILE A 36 -14.95 26.49 0.16
C ILE A 36 -13.57 26.04 0.64
N TYR A 37 -13.51 24.98 1.45
CA TYR A 37 -12.24 24.42 1.95
C TYR A 37 -11.36 23.93 0.80
N SER A 38 -11.92 23.21 -0.14
CA SER A 38 -11.21 22.70 -1.32
C SER A 38 -10.70 23.82 -2.21
N GLY A 39 -11.49 24.90 -2.40
CA GLY A 39 -11.06 26.08 -3.13
C GLY A 39 -9.90 26.82 -2.45
N ILE A 40 -9.95 27.00 -1.13
CA ILE A 40 -8.86 27.59 -0.36
C ILE A 40 -7.60 26.71 -0.42
N ARG A 41 -7.76 25.40 -0.30
CA ARG A 41 -6.65 24.43 -0.39
C ARG A 41 -5.99 24.45 -1.75
N LEU A 42 -6.78 24.50 -2.82
CA LEU A 42 -6.29 24.63 -4.20
C LEU A 42 -5.55 25.94 -4.40
N ALA A 43 -6.13 27.08 -3.98
CA ALA A 43 -5.50 28.37 -4.07
C ALA A 43 -4.15 28.42 -3.31
N LYS A 44 -4.09 27.82 -2.12
CA LYS A 44 -2.83 27.68 -1.36
C LYS A 44 -1.81 26.81 -2.12
N SER A 45 -2.22 25.69 -2.68
CA SER A 45 -1.31 24.81 -3.42
C SER A 45 -0.74 25.49 -4.66
N LEU A 46 -1.56 26.24 -5.38
CA LEU A 46 -1.14 27.03 -6.56
C LEU A 46 -0.21 28.19 -6.19
N ALA A 47 -0.36 28.76 -5.00
CA ALA A 47 0.50 29.86 -4.51
C ALA A 47 1.81 29.37 -3.88
N GLN A 48 1.95 28.08 -3.60
CA GLN A 48 3.17 27.51 -3.00
C GLN A 48 4.26 27.38 -4.08
N LYS A 49 5.44 27.93 -3.79
CA LYS A 49 6.63 27.70 -4.63
C LYS A 49 7.03 26.22 -4.58
N PRO A 50 7.51 25.65 -5.70
CA PRO A 50 8.10 24.31 -5.67
C PRO A 50 9.19 24.22 -4.60
N LEU A 51 9.25 23.09 -3.91
CA LEU A 51 10.38 22.80 -3.02
C LEU A 51 11.61 22.44 -3.86
N PRO A 52 12.82 22.77 -3.40
CA PRO A 52 14.03 22.25 -4.03
C PRO A 52 14.02 20.71 -3.92
N PHE A 53 14.49 20.03 -4.97
CA PHE A 53 14.59 18.58 -4.94
C PHE A 53 15.69 18.14 -3.98
N THR A 54 15.41 17.13 -3.15
CA THR A 54 16.33 16.57 -2.17
C THR A 54 16.78 15.18 -2.59
N TYR A 55 18.06 14.98 -2.78
CA TYR A 55 18.66 13.66 -2.92
C TYR A 55 18.80 13.05 -1.54
N VAL A 56 18.08 11.95 -1.31
CA VAL A 56 17.98 11.30 0.02
C VAL A 56 19.18 10.41 0.28
N ALA A 57 19.67 9.73 -0.75
CA ALA A 57 20.75 8.74 -0.66
C ALA A 57 21.83 9.00 -1.72
N ASP A 58 22.40 10.20 -1.73
CA ASP A 58 23.54 10.58 -2.60
C ASP A 58 24.85 9.84 -2.24
N ASP A 59 24.95 9.39 -0.99
CA ASP A 59 26.07 8.59 -0.46
C ASP A 59 25.86 7.07 -0.59
N ALA A 60 24.77 6.63 -1.25
CA ALA A 60 24.42 5.22 -1.31
C ALA A 60 25.44 4.36 -2.08
N THR A 61 25.78 3.22 -1.53
CA THR A 61 26.66 2.19 -2.14
C THR A 61 26.12 0.79 -1.89
N LEU A 62 26.38 -0.14 -2.82
CA LEU A 62 26.04 -1.56 -2.65
C LEU A 62 27.17 -2.32 -2.00
N THR A 63 26.86 -3.21 -1.06
CA THR A 63 27.85 -4.03 -0.34
C THR A 63 27.65 -5.53 -0.53
N ASN A 64 26.65 -5.95 -1.30
CA ASN A 64 26.29 -7.35 -1.43
C ASN A 64 26.59 -7.86 -2.85
N ASP A 65 27.33 -8.96 -2.96
CA ASP A 65 27.69 -9.62 -4.22
C ASP A 65 26.67 -10.69 -4.66
N LYS A 66 25.72 -11.07 -3.78
CA LYS A 66 24.68 -12.04 -4.12
C LYS A 66 23.65 -11.42 -5.06
N LYS A 67 23.33 -12.12 -6.15
CA LYS A 67 22.23 -11.71 -7.01
C LYS A 67 20.89 -11.94 -6.31
N LYS A 68 20.03 -10.92 -6.33
CA LYS A 68 18.74 -10.94 -5.65
C LYS A 68 17.60 -10.60 -6.61
N ILE A 69 16.44 -11.21 -6.40
CA ILE A 69 15.19 -10.77 -7.00
C ILE A 69 14.22 -10.46 -5.87
N LEU A 70 13.77 -9.21 -5.79
CA LEU A 70 12.73 -8.79 -4.89
C LEU A 70 11.51 -8.34 -5.68
N VAL A 71 10.34 -8.89 -5.36
CA VAL A 71 9.06 -8.35 -5.79
C VAL A 71 8.36 -7.71 -4.60
N LEU A 72 8.13 -6.41 -4.67
CA LEU A 72 7.35 -5.64 -3.73
C LEU A 72 5.95 -5.45 -4.30
N ILE A 73 4.94 -6.00 -3.65
CA ILE A 73 3.54 -5.89 -4.06
C ILE A 73 2.83 -4.88 -3.17
N VAL A 74 2.36 -3.81 -3.76
CA VAL A 74 1.47 -2.84 -3.13
C VAL A 74 0.04 -3.25 -3.46
N GLY A 75 -0.61 -3.92 -2.51
CA GLY A 75 -2.04 -4.24 -2.57
C GLY A 75 -2.88 -2.98 -2.43
N GLU A 76 -4.12 -3.03 -2.87
CA GLU A 76 -5.06 -1.91 -2.82
C GLU A 76 -6.24 -2.28 -1.91
N THR A 77 -6.47 -1.43 -0.89
CA THR A 77 -7.71 -1.45 -0.10
C THR A 77 -7.93 -2.77 0.69
N GLN A 78 -6.86 -3.50 1.07
CA GLN A 78 -7.00 -4.77 1.80
C GLN A 78 -6.78 -4.59 3.30
N ARG A 79 -7.72 -5.13 4.10
CA ARG A 79 -7.67 -5.07 5.56
C ARG A 79 -7.26 -6.42 6.15
N SER A 80 -6.43 -6.39 7.20
CA SER A 80 -5.95 -7.59 7.90
C SER A 80 -7.09 -8.44 8.46
N LYS A 81 -8.19 -7.81 8.85
CA LYS A 81 -9.39 -8.45 9.45
C LYS A 81 -10.02 -9.55 8.58
N ASN A 82 -9.85 -9.50 7.24
CA ASN A 82 -10.40 -10.50 6.32
C ASN A 82 -9.36 -11.52 5.82
N TYR A 83 -8.16 -11.54 6.43
CA TYR A 83 -7.13 -12.52 6.10
C TYR A 83 -7.23 -13.76 6.99
N SER A 84 -7.46 -14.93 6.39
CA SER A 84 -7.52 -16.19 7.14
C SER A 84 -6.18 -16.55 7.79
N LEU A 85 -5.05 -16.11 7.24
CA LEU A 85 -3.72 -16.19 7.85
C LEU A 85 -3.61 -15.40 9.17
N ASN A 86 -4.44 -14.37 9.35
CA ASN A 86 -4.48 -13.51 10.55
C ASN A 86 -5.65 -13.83 11.49
N GLY A 87 -6.30 -15.00 11.31
CA GLY A 87 -7.34 -15.49 12.20
C GLY A 87 -8.79 -15.24 11.73
N TYR A 88 -8.99 -14.74 10.51
CA TYR A 88 -10.33 -14.64 9.93
C TYR A 88 -10.91 -16.03 9.66
N ALA A 89 -12.06 -16.34 10.28
CA ALA A 89 -12.61 -17.69 10.29
C ALA A 89 -13.85 -17.88 9.40
N LYS A 90 -14.44 -16.78 8.84
CA LYS A 90 -15.65 -16.87 8.02
C LYS A 90 -15.37 -17.54 6.68
N ASN A 91 -14.33 -17.08 5.98
CA ASN A 91 -13.95 -17.56 4.67
C ASN A 91 -12.43 -17.83 4.64
N ASP A 92 -12.01 -18.87 3.91
CA ASP A 92 -10.58 -19.20 3.73
C ASP A 92 -9.98 -18.36 2.61
N THR A 93 -9.73 -17.09 2.88
CA THR A 93 -9.28 -16.09 1.91
C THR A 93 -7.83 -16.27 1.45
N ASN A 94 -7.00 -17.00 2.22
CA ASN A 94 -5.59 -17.25 1.91
C ASN A 94 -5.28 -18.74 1.69
N LYS A 95 -6.17 -19.46 1.02
CA LYS A 95 -6.03 -20.91 0.84
C LYS A 95 -4.86 -21.36 -0.02
N PHE A 96 -4.29 -20.47 -0.84
CA PHE A 96 -3.15 -20.76 -1.71
C PHE A 96 -1.82 -20.42 -1.05
N THR A 97 -1.66 -19.20 -0.52
CA THR A 97 -0.41 -18.77 0.12
C THR A 97 -0.15 -19.46 1.45
N LYS A 98 -1.16 -19.90 2.20
CA LYS A 98 -0.97 -20.71 3.42
C LYS A 98 -0.25 -22.04 3.17
N GLN A 99 -0.18 -22.51 1.92
CA GLN A 99 0.55 -23.72 1.52
C GLN A 99 2.04 -23.44 1.25
N LYS A 100 2.45 -22.15 1.31
CA LYS A 100 3.81 -21.70 1.08
C LYS A 100 4.53 -21.46 2.40
N ASP A 101 5.85 -21.50 2.37
CA ASP A 101 6.67 -21.08 3.51
C ASP A 101 6.77 -19.55 3.55
N ILE A 102 5.81 -18.93 4.22
CA ILE A 102 5.64 -17.48 4.32
C ILE A 102 5.53 -17.03 5.78
N VAL A 103 5.61 -15.71 5.98
CA VAL A 103 5.23 -15.03 7.21
C VAL A 103 4.09 -14.08 6.91
N SER A 104 2.99 -14.17 7.68
CA SER A 104 1.93 -13.16 7.71
C SER A 104 2.03 -12.40 9.02
N PHE A 105 2.22 -11.09 8.93
CA PHE A 105 2.24 -10.22 10.11
C PHE A 105 0.83 -9.87 10.54
N THR A 106 0.55 -10.06 11.82
CA THR A 106 -0.80 -9.87 12.38
C THR A 106 -1.08 -8.45 12.84
N ASN A 107 -0.04 -7.60 12.94
CA ASN A 107 -0.13 -6.26 13.52
C ASN A 107 0.63 -5.23 12.68
N PHE A 108 0.18 -5.02 11.42
CA PHE A 108 0.81 -4.12 10.47
C PHE A 108 -0.12 -2.96 10.09
N TYR A 109 0.41 -1.72 10.07
CA TYR A 109 -0.38 -0.51 9.85
C TYR A 109 0.07 0.29 8.63
N SER A 110 -0.90 0.85 7.92
CA SER A 110 -0.65 1.73 6.78
C SER A 110 -0.22 3.13 7.22
N CYS A 111 0.46 3.85 6.33
CA CYS A 111 0.81 5.25 6.52
C CYS A 111 -0.41 6.19 6.39
N GLY A 112 -1.37 5.83 5.57
CA GLY A 112 -2.58 6.59 5.30
C GLY A 112 -3.79 5.68 5.16
N THR A 113 -4.93 6.30 4.92
CA THR A 113 -6.23 5.64 4.68
C THR A 113 -6.70 5.81 3.24
N ALA A 114 -5.81 6.24 2.35
CA ALA A 114 -6.06 6.43 0.93
C ALA A 114 -4.75 6.30 0.14
N THR A 115 -4.82 5.74 -1.05
CA THR A 115 -3.71 5.49 -1.99
C THR A 115 -2.87 6.73 -2.26
N GLU A 116 -3.51 7.91 -2.40
CA GLU A 116 -2.84 9.19 -2.63
C GLU A 116 -1.82 9.56 -1.53
N THR A 117 -2.03 9.08 -0.29
CA THR A 117 -1.12 9.31 0.83
C THR A 117 -0.22 8.10 1.06
N SER A 118 -0.81 6.90 1.10
CA SER A 118 -0.11 5.69 1.52
C SER A 118 0.99 5.27 0.55
N VAL A 119 0.73 5.32 -0.76
CA VAL A 119 1.72 4.87 -1.75
C VAL A 119 2.96 5.77 -1.76
N PRO A 120 2.88 7.11 -1.89
CA PRO A 120 4.07 7.94 -1.78
C PRO A 120 4.79 7.81 -0.42
N CYS A 121 4.05 7.59 0.67
CA CYS A 121 4.62 7.40 2.00
C CYS A 121 5.43 6.10 2.10
N LEU A 122 4.89 5.00 1.60
CA LEU A 122 5.53 3.67 1.61
C LEU A 122 6.92 3.70 0.94
N PHE A 123 7.09 4.50 -0.12
CA PHE A 123 8.35 4.63 -0.86
C PHE A 123 9.24 5.79 -0.39
N SER A 124 8.80 6.56 0.62
CA SER A 124 9.54 7.71 1.16
C SER A 124 10.44 7.32 2.33
N ASP A 125 11.51 8.10 2.52
CA ASP A 125 12.31 8.12 3.75
C ASP A 125 11.58 8.79 4.93
N LEU A 126 10.52 9.57 4.63
CA LEU A 126 9.71 10.24 5.63
C LEU A 126 8.79 9.23 6.34
N LYS A 127 8.76 9.32 7.68
CA LYS A 127 7.83 8.52 8.48
C LYS A 127 6.45 9.18 8.51
N ARG A 128 5.40 8.38 8.73
CA ARG A 128 4.00 8.82 8.75
C ARG A 128 3.78 10.13 9.54
N GLU A 129 4.43 10.28 10.67
CA GLU A 129 4.25 11.46 11.53
C GLU A 129 4.69 12.78 10.88
N ASN A 130 5.72 12.72 10.03
CA ASN A 130 6.30 13.87 9.35
C ASN A 130 6.02 13.86 7.84
N PHE A 131 5.18 12.93 7.36
CA PHE A 131 4.92 12.78 5.94
C PHE A 131 4.02 13.87 5.40
N SER A 132 4.39 14.39 4.24
CA SER A 132 3.50 15.18 3.38
C SER A 132 3.74 14.85 1.91
N ASN A 133 2.69 14.75 1.11
CA ASN A 133 2.78 14.50 -0.33
C ASN A 133 3.64 15.56 -1.05
N ARG A 134 3.64 16.80 -0.54
CA ARG A 134 4.43 17.88 -1.12
C ARG A 134 5.92 17.66 -0.94
N GLU A 135 6.34 17.23 0.24
CA GLU A 135 7.74 16.93 0.55
C GLU A 135 8.19 15.65 -0.16
N ALA A 136 7.38 14.59 -0.14
CA ALA A 136 7.67 13.35 -0.84
C ALA A 136 7.92 13.56 -2.35
N LYS A 137 7.10 14.40 -3.01
CA LYS A 137 7.29 14.75 -4.44
C LYS A 137 8.54 15.57 -4.73
N ALA A 138 9.13 16.20 -3.72
CA ALA A 138 10.38 16.95 -3.84
C ALA A 138 11.60 16.19 -3.33
N ARG A 139 11.48 14.87 -3.16
CA ARG A 139 12.54 14.01 -2.63
C ARG A 139 12.70 12.77 -3.51
N GLU A 140 13.93 12.26 -3.55
CA GLU A 140 14.24 10.96 -4.11
C GLU A 140 13.50 9.87 -3.33
N ASN A 141 12.79 8.99 -4.03
CA ASN A 141 12.06 7.89 -3.42
C ASN A 141 12.88 6.57 -3.47
N LEU A 142 12.38 5.53 -2.82
CA LEU A 142 13.05 4.23 -2.74
C LEU A 142 13.34 3.62 -4.12
N VAL A 143 12.40 3.75 -5.07
CA VAL A 143 12.53 3.20 -6.43
C VAL A 143 13.67 3.91 -7.17
N ASP A 144 13.74 5.24 -7.03
CA ASP A 144 14.81 6.07 -7.60
C ASP A 144 16.19 5.65 -7.07
N ILE A 145 16.30 5.47 -5.74
CA ILE A 145 17.54 5.08 -5.07
C ILE A 145 18.05 3.72 -5.58
N ILE A 146 17.15 2.73 -5.59
CA ILE A 146 17.51 1.37 -6.03
C ILE A 146 17.91 1.37 -7.52
N ASN A 147 17.18 2.10 -8.36
CA ASN A 147 17.47 2.21 -9.79
C ASN A 147 18.83 2.91 -10.04
N LYS A 148 19.11 4.00 -9.33
CA LYS A 148 20.37 4.77 -9.41
C LYS A 148 21.59 3.90 -9.06
N LEU A 149 21.44 2.92 -8.19
CA LEU A 149 22.51 1.96 -7.81
C LEU A 149 22.78 0.88 -8.86
N GLY A 150 22.10 0.92 -10.03
CA GLY A 150 22.29 -0.03 -11.12
C GLY A 150 21.53 -1.35 -10.94
N ILE A 151 20.66 -1.46 -9.96
CA ILE A 151 19.73 -2.57 -9.82
C ILE A 151 18.63 -2.41 -10.86
N LYS A 152 18.38 -3.45 -11.67
CA LYS A 152 17.30 -3.41 -12.67
C LYS A 152 15.95 -3.28 -11.96
N THR A 153 15.32 -2.13 -12.12
CA THR A 153 14.09 -1.78 -11.41
C THR A 153 12.92 -1.66 -12.37
N TYR A 154 11.80 -2.32 -12.02
CA TYR A 154 10.56 -2.33 -12.80
C TYR A 154 9.40 -1.88 -11.93
N PHE A 155 8.44 -1.19 -12.54
CA PHE A 155 7.16 -0.84 -11.92
C PHE A 155 6.01 -1.20 -12.85
N PHE A 156 5.16 -2.14 -12.43
CA PHE A 156 3.98 -2.56 -13.17
C PHE A 156 2.73 -2.25 -12.34
N GLY A 157 1.87 -1.40 -12.87
CA GLY A 157 0.68 -0.92 -12.18
C GLY A 157 -0.62 -1.25 -12.91
N ASN A 158 -1.61 -1.72 -12.17
CA ASN A 158 -2.99 -1.80 -12.63
C ASN A 158 -3.92 -0.86 -11.83
N ASN A 159 -3.39 -0.12 -10.86
CA ASN A 159 -4.17 0.82 -10.06
C ASN A 159 -4.71 1.96 -10.92
N SER A 160 -6.00 2.28 -10.76
CA SER A 160 -6.68 3.35 -11.49
C SER A 160 -6.04 4.73 -11.26
N GLY A 161 -5.42 4.93 -10.10
CA GLY A 161 -4.73 6.15 -9.71
C GLY A 161 -3.30 6.30 -10.25
N GLY A 162 -2.76 5.29 -10.94
CA GLY A 162 -1.37 5.27 -11.42
C GLY A 162 -0.34 5.16 -10.30
N CYS A 163 0.94 5.39 -10.61
CA CYS A 163 2.05 5.19 -9.67
C CYS A 163 2.26 6.32 -8.63
N LYS A 164 1.43 7.35 -8.63
CA LYS A 164 1.48 8.48 -7.66
C LYS A 164 2.83 9.21 -7.60
N GLY A 165 3.59 9.20 -8.69
CA GLY A 165 4.91 9.83 -8.77
C GLY A 165 6.08 8.90 -8.44
N VAL A 166 5.81 7.69 -7.94
CA VAL A 166 6.87 6.75 -7.51
C VAL A 166 7.68 6.22 -8.69
N CYS A 167 7.08 6.07 -9.87
CA CYS A 167 7.73 5.52 -11.07
C CYS A 167 8.17 6.57 -12.09
N ASP A 168 7.99 7.88 -11.82
CA ASP A 168 8.16 8.95 -12.80
C ASP A 168 9.58 9.04 -13.39
N ASN A 169 10.58 8.57 -12.64
CA ASN A 169 11.99 8.61 -13.04
C ASN A 169 12.51 7.28 -13.61
N LEU A 170 11.66 6.27 -13.76
CA LEU A 170 12.03 5.01 -14.40
C LEU A 170 11.95 5.11 -15.93
N ASP A 171 12.78 4.31 -16.62
CA ASP A 171 12.69 4.13 -18.08
C ASP A 171 11.32 3.57 -18.47
N GLN A 172 10.74 4.07 -19.57
CA GLN A 172 9.46 3.62 -20.10
C GLN A 172 9.42 2.11 -20.44
N ASN A 173 10.56 1.52 -20.77
CA ASN A 173 10.67 0.07 -21.01
C ASN A 173 10.61 -0.76 -19.71
N HIS A 174 10.73 -0.10 -18.56
CA HIS A 174 10.67 -0.72 -17.24
C HIS A 174 9.37 -0.39 -16.49
N THR A 175 8.43 0.27 -17.15
CA THR A 175 7.15 0.66 -16.54
C THR A 175 5.97 0.27 -17.42
N SER A 176 4.89 -0.18 -16.80
CA SER A 176 3.57 -0.29 -17.43
C SER A 176 2.48 0.15 -16.46
N GLU A 177 1.48 0.85 -16.97
CA GLU A 177 0.31 1.27 -16.18
C GLU A 177 -0.96 0.94 -16.95
N HIS A 178 -1.68 -0.09 -16.50
CA HIS A 178 -2.92 -0.58 -17.13
C HIS A 178 -4.17 0.15 -16.64
N ARG A 179 -4.10 0.85 -15.49
CA ARG A 179 -5.16 1.74 -14.94
C ARG A 179 -6.54 1.08 -14.87
N ALA A 180 -6.61 -0.10 -14.23
CA ALA A 180 -7.80 -0.91 -14.08
C ALA A 180 -8.43 -1.35 -15.42
N ALA A 181 -7.63 -1.50 -16.48
CA ALA A 181 -8.11 -1.97 -17.78
C ALA A 181 -8.47 -3.48 -17.80
N GLY A 182 -8.20 -4.19 -16.73
CA GLY A 182 -8.49 -5.61 -16.55
C GLY A 182 -8.17 -6.09 -15.15
N PHE A 183 -8.04 -7.40 -14.98
CA PHE A 183 -7.63 -8.00 -13.72
C PHE A 183 -6.12 -7.84 -13.47
N ASP A 184 -5.70 -7.92 -12.21
CA ASP A 184 -4.31 -7.75 -11.80
C ASP A 184 -3.37 -8.84 -12.36
N GLU A 185 -3.91 -9.97 -12.84
CA GLU A 185 -3.14 -11.02 -13.51
C GLU A 185 -2.16 -10.47 -14.58
N VAL A 186 -2.53 -9.40 -15.27
CA VAL A 186 -1.69 -8.80 -16.33
C VAL A 186 -0.33 -8.34 -15.80
N ILE A 187 -0.27 -7.66 -14.66
CA ILE A 187 0.99 -7.18 -14.09
C ILE A 187 1.77 -8.31 -13.40
N PHE A 188 1.09 -9.33 -12.87
CA PHE A 188 1.76 -10.54 -12.39
C PHE A 188 2.41 -11.32 -13.54
N ASP A 189 1.80 -11.37 -14.72
CA ASP A 189 2.39 -12.02 -15.89
C ASP A 189 3.61 -11.26 -16.42
N GLU A 190 3.58 -9.92 -16.39
CA GLU A 190 4.76 -9.09 -16.69
C GLU A 190 5.90 -9.37 -15.70
N ALA A 191 5.62 -9.40 -14.42
CA ALA A 191 6.61 -9.72 -13.39
C ALA A 191 7.21 -11.12 -13.58
N LYS A 192 6.38 -12.13 -13.86
CA LYS A 192 6.85 -13.52 -14.13
C LYS A 192 7.77 -13.60 -15.33
N LYS A 193 7.55 -12.80 -16.39
CA LYS A 193 8.48 -12.70 -17.53
C LYS A 193 9.81 -12.13 -17.10
N VAL A 194 9.81 -11.01 -16.38
CA VAL A 194 11.04 -10.39 -15.86
C VAL A 194 11.80 -11.35 -14.95
N ILE A 195 11.11 -12.04 -14.03
CA ILE A 195 11.72 -13.05 -13.14
C ILE A 195 12.37 -14.16 -13.94
N LYS A 196 11.69 -14.70 -14.95
CA LYS A 196 12.19 -15.76 -15.82
C LYS A 196 13.48 -15.35 -16.55
N ASP A 197 13.52 -14.13 -17.08
CA ASP A 197 14.61 -13.63 -17.92
C ASP A 197 15.71 -12.90 -17.12
N ALA A 198 15.55 -12.74 -15.79
CA ALA A 198 16.50 -12.06 -14.92
C ALA A 198 17.89 -12.72 -14.97
N ASN A 199 18.93 -11.89 -15.12
CA ASN A 199 20.33 -12.29 -15.13
C ASN A 199 21.21 -11.49 -14.16
N SER A 200 20.65 -10.45 -13.54
CA SER A 200 21.28 -9.60 -12.53
C SER A 200 20.28 -9.32 -11.40
N THR A 201 20.77 -8.69 -10.33
CA THR A 201 19.90 -8.22 -9.22
C THR A 201 18.77 -7.38 -9.79
N THR A 202 17.52 -7.68 -9.37
CA THR A 202 16.31 -7.12 -9.94
C THR A 202 15.32 -6.75 -8.84
N PHE A 203 14.74 -5.58 -8.95
CA PHE A 203 13.65 -5.07 -8.11
C PHE A 203 12.40 -4.87 -8.96
N ILE A 204 11.27 -5.44 -8.55
CA ILE A 204 9.99 -5.32 -9.25
C ILE A 204 8.97 -4.79 -8.25
N VAL A 205 8.28 -3.72 -8.62
CA VAL A 205 7.13 -3.21 -7.89
C VAL A 205 5.87 -3.54 -8.66
N LEU A 206 4.88 -4.14 -7.98
CA LEU A 206 3.53 -4.33 -8.49
C LEU A 206 2.57 -3.45 -7.69
N HIS A 207 1.75 -2.64 -8.38
CA HIS A 207 0.72 -1.82 -7.76
C HIS A 207 -0.65 -2.27 -8.26
N LEU A 208 -1.41 -2.93 -7.39
CA LEU A 208 -2.64 -3.63 -7.73
C LEU A 208 -3.83 -2.67 -7.84
N GLN A 209 -4.87 -3.08 -8.57
CA GLN A 209 -6.23 -2.54 -8.45
C GLN A 209 -6.95 -3.19 -7.25
N GLY A 210 -6.63 -4.40 -6.95
CA GLY A 210 -6.96 -5.10 -5.73
C GLY A 210 -8.42 -5.15 -5.36
N SER A 211 -8.68 -4.86 -4.09
CA SER A 211 -10.02 -4.86 -3.50
C SER A 211 -10.70 -3.48 -3.55
N HIS A 212 -10.36 -2.63 -4.54
CA HIS A 212 -10.88 -1.26 -4.64
C HIS A 212 -12.40 -1.21 -4.75
N GLY A 213 -13.06 -0.55 -3.79
CA GLY A 213 -14.51 -0.40 -3.73
C GLY A 213 -15.07 0.75 -4.56
N PRO A 214 -16.41 0.85 -4.68
CA PRO A 214 -17.42 -0.07 -4.14
C PRO A 214 -17.76 -1.26 -5.05
N ILE A 215 -17.12 -1.42 -6.20
CA ILE A 215 -17.46 -2.42 -7.22
C ILE A 215 -16.65 -3.72 -7.06
N TYR A 216 -16.52 -4.22 -5.82
CA TYR A 216 -15.71 -5.42 -5.50
C TYR A 216 -16.01 -6.62 -6.42
N TYR A 217 -17.26 -6.81 -6.85
CA TYR A 217 -17.68 -7.91 -7.73
C TYR A 217 -17.01 -7.91 -9.12
N LYS A 218 -16.35 -6.82 -9.49
CA LYS A 218 -15.55 -6.71 -10.72
C LYS A 218 -14.04 -6.94 -10.47
N GLY A 219 -13.62 -7.07 -9.22
CA GLY A 219 -12.21 -7.21 -8.84
C GLY A 219 -11.64 -8.62 -9.04
N TYR A 220 -12.46 -9.60 -9.45
CA TYR A 220 -12.02 -10.99 -9.64
C TYR A 220 -12.72 -11.68 -10.82
N PRO A 221 -12.05 -12.62 -11.52
CA PRO A 221 -12.69 -13.47 -12.51
C PRO A 221 -13.75 -14.38 -11.90
N SER A 222 -14.78 -14.78 -12.68
CA SER A 222 -15.89 -15.61 -12.21
C SER A 222 -15.47 -16.93 -11.56
N LYS A 223 -14.35 -17.51 -11.97
CA LYS A 223 -13.79 -18.74 -11.37
C LYS A 223 -13.38 -18.57 -9.89
N PHE A 224 -13.21 -17.32 -9.42
CA PHE A 224 -12.92 -16.99 -8.02
C PHE A 224 -14.13 -16.47 -7.24
N LYS A 225 -15.35 -16.55 -7.81
CA LYS A 225 -16.61 -16.30 -7.07
C LYS A 225 -16.94 -17.52 -6.21
N GLU A 226 -16.14 -17.75 -5.18
CA GLU A 226 -16.24 -18.94 -4.31
C GLU A 226 -17.18 -18.67 -3.12
N PHE A 227 -17.04 -17.51 -2.49
CA PHE A 227 -17.85 -17.13 -1.33
C PHE A 227 -19.14 -16.43 -1.82
N THR A 228 -20.28 -17.04 -1.46
CA THR A 228 -21.61 -16.59 -1.91
C THR A 228 -22.60 -16.60 -0.74
N PRO A 229 -23.72 -15.80 -0.82
CA PRO A 229 -24.10 -14.88 -1.89
C PRO A 229 -23.20 -13.64 -1.99
N THR A 230 -23.24 -12.94 -3.14
CA THR A 230 -22.41 -11.76 -3.41
C THR A 230 -23.24 -10.49 -3.63
N CYS A 231 -22.62 -9.33 -3.36
CA CYS A 231 -23.15 -8.00 -3.65
C CYS A 231 -22.70 -7.56 -5.05
N ASP A 232 -23.53 -7.82 -6.05
CA ASP A 232 -23.20 -7.55 -7.47
C ASP A 232 -23.65 -6.13 -7.90
N THR A 233 -23.53 -5.13 -7.01
CA THR A 233 -23.87 -3.71 -7.25
C THR A 233 -22.88 -2.77 -6.56
N ALA A 234 -22.77 -1.53 -7.07
CA ALA A 234 -22.00 -0.47 -6.40
C ALA A 234 -22.75 0.18 -5.22
N GLU A 235 -24.04 -0.10 -5.07
CA GLU A 235 -24.89 0.45 -4.01
C GLU A 235 -24.86 -0.49 -2.78
N LEU A 236 -23.73 -0.45 -2.03
CA LEU A 236 -23.48 -1.36 -0.92
C LEU A 236 -24.60 -1.39 0.13
N ASN A 237 -25.30 -0.28 0.32
CA ASN A 237 -26.45 -0.19 1.23
C ASN A 237 -27.68 -1.03 0.82
N LYS A 238 -27.70 -1.57 -0.41
CA LYS A 238 -28.73 -2.50 -0.89
C LYS A 238 -28.38 -3.97 -0.63
N CYS A 239 -27.17 -4.24 -0.18
CA CYS A 239 -26.68 -5.59 0.11
C CYS A 239 -26.63 -5.85 1.61
N THR A 240 -26.73 -7.10 1.98
CA THR A 240 -26.49 -7.55 3.35
C THR A 240 -24.99 -7.47 3.70
N PRO A 241 -24.62 -7.36 4.99
CA PRO A 241 -23.21 -7.42 5.39
C PRO A 241 -22.48 -8.68 4.92
N ASP A 242 -23.19 -9.81 4.85
CA ASP A 242 -22.61 -11.08 4.38
C ASP A 242 -22.32 -11.07 2.87
N GLU A 243 -23.21 -10.50 2.05
CA GLU A 243 -22.99 -10.34 0.61
C GLU A 243 -21.80 -9.43 0.33
N ILE A 244 -21.68 -8.32 1.06
CA ILE A 244 -20.55 -7.39 0.93
C ILE A 244 -19.25 -8.10 1.32
N ALA A 245 -19.23 -8.76 2.49
CA ALA A 245 -18.03 -9.46 2.96
C ALA A 245 -17.61 -10.59 2.01
N ASN A 246 -18.55 -11.43 1.54
CA ASN A 246 -18.24 -12.50 0.59
C ASN A 246 -17.68 -11.97 -0.73
N THR A 247 -18.23 -10.84 -1.23
CA THR A 247 -17.74 -10.23 -2.47
C THR A 247 -16.33 -9.68 -2.31
N TYR A 248 -16.07 -9.02 -1.19
CA TYR A 248 -14.75 -8.51 -0.84
C TYR A 248 -13.74 -9.65 -0.60
N ASP A 249 -14.14 -10.71 0.09
CA ASP A 249 -13.30 -11.88 0.35
C ASP A 249 -12.89 -12.62 -0.94
N ASN A 250 -13.74 -12.63 -1.96
CA ASN A 250 -13.40 -13.17 -3.28
C ASN A 250 -12.29 -12.36 -3.98
N THR A 251 -12.16 -11.06 -3.75
CA THR A 251 -11.03 -10.26 -4.25
C THR A 251 -9.72 -10.68 -3.58
N ILE A 252 -9.73 -10.88 -2.27
CA ILE A 252 -8.56 -11.36 -1.52
C ILE A 252 -8.16 -12.76 -1.97
N LEU A 253 -9.13 -13.67 -2.13
CA LEU A 253 -8.88 -15.03 -2.62
C LEU A 253 -8.20 -15.04 -3.99
N TYR A 254 -8.63 -14.16 -4.89
CA TYR A 254 -8.03 -14.03 -6.22
C TYR A 254 -6.58 -13.54 -6.14
N GLU A 255 -6.32 -12.54 -5.34
CA GLU A 255 -4.95 -12.04 -5.16
C GLU A 255 -4.04 -13.02 -4.43
N ASP A 256 -4.57 -13.76 -3.47
CA ASP A 256 -3.87 -14.86 -2.80
C ASP A 256 -3.41 -15.93 -3.80
N TYR A 257 -4.26 -16.26 -4.78
CA TYR A 257 -3.88 -17.12 -5.90
C TYR A 257 -2.73 -16.52 -6.72
N LEU A 258 -2.83 -15.25 -7.12
CA LEU A 258 -1.80 -14.58 -7.92
C LEU A 258 -0.46 -14.51 -7.18
N GLN A 259 -0.47 -14.21 -5.88
CA GLN A 259 0.72 -14.20 -5.03
C GLN A 259 1.34 -15.61 -4.94
N SER A 260 0.53 -16.65 -4.78
CA SER A 260 1.03 -18.04 -4.76
C SER A 260 1.71 -18.45 -6.06
N GLU A 261 1.15 -18.06 -7.21
CA GLU A 261 1.76 -18.30 -8.53
C GLU A 261 3.06 -17.51 -8.73
N LEU A 262 3.13 -16.28 -8.20
CA LEU A 262 4.36 -15.49 -8.22
C LEU A 262 5.45 -16.14 -7.37
N ILE A 263 5.10 -16.66 -6.18
CA ILE A 263 6.03 -17.40 -5.33
C ILE A 263 6.58 -18.62 -6.08
N ASN A 264 5.75 -19.38 -6.82
CA ASN A 264 6.22 -20.49 -7.66
C ASN A 264 7.27 -20.03 -8.69
N ALA A 265 7.04 -18.89 -9.35
CA ALA A 265 7.98 -18.33 -10.31
C ALA A 265 9.30 -17.90 -9.66
N LEU A 266 9.26 -17.33 -8.47
CA LEU A 266 10.44 -16.97 -7.67
C LEU A 266 11.21 -18.21 -7.21
N GLU A 267 10.53 -19.22 -6.69
CA GLU A 267 11.13 -20.49 -6.27
C GLU A 267 11.89 -21.18 -7.40
N ALA A 268 11.41 -21.10 -8.63
CA ALA A 268 12.11 -21.63 -9.81
C ALA A 268 13.45 -20.94 -10.10
N ARG A 269 13.79 -19.84 -9.42
CA ARG A 269 15.02 -19.07 -9.58
C ARG A 269 15.98 -19.14 -8.39
N LYS A 270 15.60 -19.79 -7.29
CA LYS A 270 16.35 -19.82 -6.04
C LYS A 270 17.78 -20.39 -6.13
N ASP A 271 18.06 -21.21 -7.15
CA ASP A 271 19.40 -21.77 -7.36
C ASP A 271 20.41 -20.70 -7.83
N LYS A 272 19.94 -19.60 -8.43
CA LYS A 272 20.76 -18.54 -9.02
C LYS A 272 20.63 -17.20 -8.30
N PHE A 273 19.55 -17.01 -7.55
CA PHE A 273 19.20 -15.77 -6.88
C PHE A 273 18.71 -16.04 -5.46
N GLU A 274 18.99 -15.15 -4.57
CA GLU A 274 18.20 -14.99 -3.36
C GLU A 274 16.89 -14.28 -3.78
N VAL A 275 15.75 -14.93 -3.56
CA VAL A 275 14.45 -14.45 -4.04
C VAL A 275 13.52 -14.13 -2.88
N ALA A 276 12.76 -13.05 -3.00
CA ALA A 276 11.75 -12.67 -2.02
C ALA A 276 10.55 -11.97 -2.65
N MET A 277 9.40 -12.10 -1.99
CA MET A 277 8.19 -11.34 -2.23
C MET A 277 7.80 -10.64 -0.93
N PHE A 278 7.55 -9.33 -1.00
CA PHE A 278 6.99 -8.53 0.10
C PHE A 278 5.65 -7.98 -0.36
N PHE A 279 4.59 -8.40 0.26
CA PHE A 279 3.24 -7.90 0.00
C PHE A 279 2.78 -7.05 1.18
N PHE A 280 2.27 -5.85 0.90
CA PHE A 280 1.62 -4.96 1.85
C PHE A 280 0.44 -4.30 1.16
N SER A 281 -0.72 -4.20 1.83
CA SER A 281 -1.76 -3.33 1.30
C SER A 281 -1.41 -1.87 1.56
N ASP A 282 -1.84 -0.98 0.68
CA ASP A 282 -1.63 0.47 0.86
C ASP A 282 -2.48 1.05 2.00
N HIS A 283 -3.72 0.61 2.13
CA HIS A 283 -4.63 0.87 3.27
C HIS A 283 -5.68 -0.22 3.36
N GLY A 284 -6.54 -0.15 4.36
CA GLY A 284 -7.67 -1.04 4.53
C GLY A 284 -8.99 -0.44 4.07
N GLU A 285 -10.11 -1.09 4.44
CA GLU A 285 -11.47 -0.79 3.97
C GLU A 285 -12.51 -0.99 5.05
N SER A 286 -13.48 -0.08 5.15
CA SER A 286 -14.69 -0.27 5.94
C SER A 286 -15.80 -0.87 5.08
N LEU A 287 -16.39 -1.97 5.52
CA LEU A 287 -17.45 -2.70 4.80
C LEU A 287 -18.85 -2.49 5.39
N GLY A 288 -19.05 -1.40 6.12
CA GLY A 288 -20.34 -1.04 6.75
C GLY A 288 -20.33 -1.11 8.27
N GLU A 289 -19.18 -1.34 8.91
CA GLU A 289 -19.06 -1.30 10.35
C GLU A 289 -19.44 0.09 10.87
N ASN A 290 -20.36 0.14 11.84
CA ASN A 290 -20.93 1.38 12.38
C ASN A 290 -21.53 2.32 11.30
N GLY A 291 -21.97 1.78 10.16
CA GLY A 291 -22.48 2.54 9.03
C GLY A 291 -21.42 3.25 8.19
N ILE A 292 -20.13 2.93 8.41
CA ILE A 292 -19.01 3.46 7.65
C ILE A 292 -18.65 2.50 6.53
N TYR A 293 -18.57 3.02 5.30
CA TYR A 293 -18.18 2.28 4.12
C TYR A 293 -16.96 2.91 3.47
N LEU A 294 -16.20 2.13 2.70
CA LEU A 294 -15.03 2.57 1.95
C LEU A 294 -13.89 3.08 2.87
N HIS A 295 -13.05 3.95 2.36
CA HIS A 295 -11.80 4.41 2.97
C HIS A 295 -11.65 5.94 2.87
N GLY A 296 -10.49 6.47 3.30
CA GLY A 296 -10.16 7.89 3.13
C GLY A 296 -10.59 8.78 4.29
N LEU A 297 -11.05 8.23 5.42
CA LEU A 297 -11.25 9.04 6.63
C LEU A 297 -9.89 9.55 7.15
N PRO A 298 -9.87 10.73 7.78
CA PRO A 298 -8.67 11.20 8.45
C PRO A 298 -8.09 10.13 9.39
N TYR A 299 -6.78 9.89 9.33
CA TYR A 299 -6.13 8.79 10.03
C TYR A 299 -6.42 8.76 11.54
N SER A 300 -6.53 9.96 12.17
CA SER A 300 -6.80 10.09 13.61
C SER A 300 -8.19 9.63 14.05
N ILE A 301 -9.16 9.60 13.13
CA ILE A 301 -10.56 9.18 13.41
C ILE A 301 -10.98 7.97 12.58
N ALA A 302 -10.14 7.52 11.68
CA ALA A 302 -10.41 6.34 10.87
C ALA A 302 -10.48 5.10 11.76
N PRO A 303 -11.44 4.19 11.52
CA PRO A 303 -11.48 2.90 12.20
C PRO A 303 -10.28 2.04 11.80
N ASP A 304 -9.97 1.04 12.61
CA ASP A 304 -8.83 0.15 12.35
C ASP A 304 -8.95 -0.58 11.02
N GLU A 305 -10.16 -0.87 10.58
CA GLU A 305 -10.45 -1.48 9.29
C GLU A 305 -9.83 -0.72 8.10
N GLN A 306 -9.59 0.60 8.23
CA GLN A 306 -8.95 1.42 7.20
C GLN A 306 -7.43 1.56 7.36
N LYS A 307 -6.86 1.09 8.48
CA LYS A 307 -5.44 1.29 8.84
C LYS A 307 -4.68 -0.01 9.05
N HIS A 308 -5.33 -1.01 9.65
CA HIS A 308 -4.75 -2.31 9.95
C HIS A 308 -4.79 -3.19 8.71
N ILE A 309 -3.63 -3.38 8.10
CA ILE A 309 -3.46 -4.00 6.79
C ILE A 309 -2.75 -5.36 6.89
N PRO A 310 -2.92 -6.26 5.91
CA PRO A 310 -2.11 -7.46 5.81
C PRO A 310 -0.68 -7.11 5.36
N ALA A 311 0.28 -7.91 5.83
CA ALA A 311 1.64 -7.91 5.34
C ALA A 311 2.14 -9.36 5.26
N ILE A 312 2.58 -9.79 4.07
CA ILE A 312 3.05 -11.16 3.81
C ILE A 312 4.44 -11.11 3.21
N ILE A 313 5.34 -11.93 3.74
CA ILE A 313 6.71 -12.07 3.24
C ILE A 313 6.98 -13.52 2.91
N PHE A 314 7.48 -13.74 1.69
CA PHE A 314 8.16 -14.95 1.24
C PHE A 314 9.64 -14.65 1.04
N SER A 315 10.52 -15.57 1.41
CA SER A 315 11.95 -15.51 1.09
C SER A 315 12.53 -16.90 0.88
N SER A 316 13.49 -17.03 -0.02
CA SER A 316 14.31 -18.24 -0.15
C SER A 316 15.37 -18.39 0.97
N ASP A 317 15.56 -17.36 1.77
CA ASP A 317 16.41 -17.39 2.97
C ASP A 317 15.59 -17.92 4.17
N SER A 318 15.81 -19.19 4.52
CA SER A 318 15.09 -19.87 5.59
C SER A 318 15.40 -19.30 6.98
N GLU A 319 16.61 -18.81 7.22
CA GLU A 319 16.98 -18.19 8.51
C GLU A 319 16.29 -16.83 8.68
N LEU A 320 16.21 -16.05 7.61
CA LEU A 320 15.40 -14.82 7.59
C LEU A 320 13.95 -15.14 7.91
N LEU A 321 13.32 -16.09 7.22
CA LEU A 321 11.93 -16.46 7.47
C LEU A 321 11.69 -16.93 8.91
N LYS A 322 12.61 -17.69 9.47
CA LYS A 322 12.53 -18.15 10.87
C LYS A 322 12.53 -16.97 11.86
N ARG A 323 13.40 -15.97 11.64
CA ARG A 323 13.45 -14.75 12.47
C ARG A 323 12.15 -13.96 12.33
N LEU A 324 11.66 -13.78 11.11
CA LEU A 324 10.41 -13.05 10.85
C LEU A 324 9.19 -13.74 11.48
N LYS A 325 9.13 -15.08 11.43
CA LYS A 325 8.06 -15.85 12.10
C LYS A 325 8.00 -15.62 13.61
N ALA A 326 9.16 -15.44 14.24
CA ALA A 326 9.23 -15.14 15.67
C ALA A 326 8.73 -13.72 16.01
N ARG A 327 8.71 -12.81 15.02
CA ARG A 327 8.34 -11.39 15.15
C ARG A 327 7.00 -11.04 14.51
N LYS A 328 6.23 -12.03 14.05
CA LYS A 328 5.00 -11.84 13.26
C LYS A 328 3.91 -10.99 13.94
N ASP A 329 3.93 -10.92 15.27
CA ASP A 329 2.94 -10.20 16.07
C ASP A 329 3.45 -8.81 16.54
N GLU A 330 4.68 -8.41 16.13
CA GLU A 330 5.21 -7.09 16.42
C GLU A 330 4.41 -5.99 15.72
N SER A 331 4.28 -4.83 16.37
CA SER A 331 3.63 -3.67 15.78
C SER A 331 4.55 -3.01 14.75
N LEU A 332 4.22 -3.17 13.49
CA LEU A 332 4.95 -2.66 12.34
C LEU A 332 4.06 -1.75 11.49
N SER A 333 4.67 -1.00 10.57
CA SER A 333 3.95 -0.10 9.66
C SER A 333 4.71 0.10 8.34
N HIS A 334 4.11 0.86 7.42
CA HIS A 334 4.78 1.31 6.20
C HIS A 334 6.11 2.03 6.46
N ASP A 335 6.30 2.65 7.63
CA ASP A 335 7.54 3.33 8.00
C ASP A 335 8.78 2.41 7.96
N PHE A 336 8.55 1.10 8.05
CA PHE A 336 9.61 0.09 8.02
C PHE A 336 10.04 -0.31 6.59
N ILE A 337 9.23 -0.03 5.56
CA ILE A 337 9.46 -0.58 4.21
C ILE A 337 10.72 -0.01 3.57
N PHE A 338 10.91 1.31 3.66
CA PHE A 338 12.05 2.00 3.05
C PHE A 338 13.39 1.39 3.50
N SER A 339 13.65 1.32 4.80
CA SER A 339 14.88 0.75 5.33
C SER A 339 14.98 -0.76 5.11
N SER A 340 13.87 -1.49 5.16
CA SER A 340 13.85 -2.94 4.91
C SER A 340 14.29 -3.29 3.49
N VAL A 341 13.81 -2.55 2.49
CA VAL A 341 14.22 -2.78 1.10
C VAL A 341 15.69 -2.42 0.88
N LEU A 342 16.15 -1.29 1.46
CA LEU A 342 17.57 -0.93 1.44
C LEU A 342 18.44 -2.02 2.07
N GLY A 343 18.04 -2.50 3.26
CA GLY A 343 18.73 -3.59 3.98
C GLY A 343 18.74 -4.88 3.20
N TYR A 344 17.62 -5.28 2.59
CA TYR A 344 17.54 -6.48 1.76
C TYR A 344 18.55 -6.46 0.62
N PHE A 345 18.71 -5.34 -0.07
CA PHE A 345 19.70 -5.20 -1.14
C PHE A 345 21.11 -4.96 -0.65
N GLY A 346 21.33 -4.73 0.64
CA GLY A 346 22.65 -4.41 1.20
C GLY A 346 23.12 -3.00 0.84
N VAL A 347 22.20 -2.06 0.75
CA VAL A 347 22.52 -0.65 0.50
C VAL A 347 23.04 0.00 1.78
N LYS A 348 24.20 0.61 1.70
CA LYS A 348 24.76 1.48 2.75
C LYS A 348 24.54 2.94 2.37
N THR A 349 23.87 3.68 3.24
CA THR A 349 23.60 5.11 3.13
C THR A 349 23.23 5.68 4.49
N LYS A 350 23.39 6.99 4.67
CA LYS A 350 22.91 7.70 5.88
C LYS A 350 21.39 7.70 6.01
N ALA A 351 20.67 7.48 4.89
CA ALA A 351 19.21 7.36 4.90
C ALA A 351 18.70 6.00 5.42
N TYR A 352 19.57 5.01 5.60
CA TYR A 352 19.21 3.73 6.19
C TYR A 352 19.12 3.84 7.71
N GLU A 353 17.96 3.51 8.25
CA GLU A 353 17.67 3.49 9.69
C GLU A 353 17.49 2.04 10.15
N PRO A 354 18.48 1.44 10.85
CA PRO A 354 18.44 0.02 11.25
C PRO A 354 17.21 -0.34 12.09
N GLU A 355 16.73 0.56 12.93
CA GLU A 355 15.55 0.37 13.77
C GLU A 355 14.25 0.22 12.97
N PHE A 356 14.24 0.69 11.73
CA PHE A 356 13.13 0.54 10.77
C PHE A 356 13.39 -0.53 9.71
N ASP A 357 14.35 -1.41 9.92
CA ASP A 357 14.56 -2.58 9.05
C ASP A 357 13.95 -3.85 9.68
N ILE A 358 12.91 -4.40 9.05
CA ILE A 358 12.24 -5.63 9.49
C ILE A 358 13.19 -6.83 9.41
N PHE A 359 14.14 -6.81 8.48
CA PHE A 359 15.02 -7.96 8.15
C PHE A 359 16.32 -7.97 8.93
N ARG A 360 16.63 -6.92 9.69
CA ARG A 360 17.85 -6.86 10.49
C ARG A 360 17.91 -7.98 11.53
N GLU A 361 19.13 -8.35 11.89
CA GLU A 361 19.42 -9.26 13.00
C GLU A 361 19.11 -8.65 14.37
#